data_4bf08850b696631c30e8a5c41feefc00
#
_entry.id   4bf08850b696631c30e8a5c41feefc00
#
_cell.length_a   1.000
_cell.length_b   1.000
_cell.length_c   1.000
_cell.angle_alpha   90.00
_cell.angle_beta   90.00
_cell.angle_gamma   90.00
#
_symmetry.space_group_name_H-M   'P 1'
#
loop_
_entity.id
_entity.type
_entity.pdbx_description
1 polymer ?
#
loop_
_entity_poly.entity_id
_entity_poly.type
_entity_poly.pdbx_seq_one_letter_code
_entity_poly.pdbx_strand_id
1 'polypeptide(L)'
;MAREIGKQLDRLESLAYKVRTNQYLLDYLREWAETKCDLFRDDDPHMTDGEKIQNRLFLKDNFARYIDILGQTSLDMIKFEADLMDIRQNIADQCFHEGGDDHE
;
A
#
# COMPACT_ATOMS: atom_id res chain seq x y z
N MET A 1 8.82 -25.40 18.71
CA MET A 1 7.46 -25.19 18.23
C MET A 1 6.88 -23.85 18.62
N ALA A 2 6.85 -23.48 19.89
CA ALA A 2 6.50 -22.13 20.30
C ALA A 2 7.34 -21.05 19.60
N ARG A 3 8.61 -21.31 19.34
CA ARG A 3 9.51 -20.41 18.60
C ARG A 3 9.07 -20.18 17.15
N GLU A 4 8.64 -21.24 16.47
CA GLU A 4 8.21 -21.11 15.07
C GLU A 4 6.91 -20.34 14.96
N ILE A 5 5.97 -20.60 15.84
CA ILE A 5 4.73 -19.84 15.90
C ILE A 5 5.01 -18.39 16.27
N GLY A 6 5.92 -18.14 17.22
CA GLY A 6 6.35 -16.80 17.58
C GLY A 6 6.94 -16.03 16.41
N LYS A 7 7.80 -16.69 15.60
CA LYS A 7 8.35 -16.09 14.39
C LYS A 7 7.25 -15.70 13.40
N GLN A 8 6.27 -16.58 13.20
CA GLN A 8 5.19 -16.29 12.25
C GLN A 8 4.29 -15.15 12.76
N LEU A 9 4.07 -15.07 14.06
CA LEU A 9 3.34 -13.95 14.67
C LEU A 9 4.10 -12.64 14.51
N ASP A 10 5.41 -12.66 14.68
CA ASP A 10 6.27 -11.48 14.46
C ASP A 10 6.21 -11.03 12.99
N ARG A 11 6.21 -11.99 12.07
CA ARG A 11 6.06 -11.69 10.64
C ARG A 11 4.71 -11.05 10.34
N LEU A 12 3.63 -11.58 10.94
CA LEU A 12 2.29 -10.99 10.79
C LEU A 12 2.23 -9.57 11.32
N GLU A 13 2.83 -9.32 12.46
CA GLU A 13 2.87 -7.98 13.07
C GLU A 13 3.64 -7.00 12.17
N SER A 14 4.79 -7.42 11.66
CA SER A 14 5.58 -6.63 10.72
C SER A 14 4.81 -6.35 9.43
N LEU A 15 4.13 -7.37 8.92
CA LEU A 15 3.30 -7.24 7.71
C LEU A 15 2.14 -6.28 7.94
N ALA A 16 1.45 -6.37 9.06
CA ALA A 16 0.37 -5.46 9.43
C ALA A 16 0.85 -4.00 9.47
N TYR A 17 2.04 -3.78 10.01
CA TYR A 17 2.65 -2.45 10.03
C TYR A 17 2.91 -1.92 8.61
N LYS A 18 3.46 -2.75 7.73
CA LYS A 18 3.74 -2.38 6.33
C LYS A 18 2.46 -2.08 5.57
N VAL A 19 1.43 -2.88 5.76
CA VAL A 19 0.10 -2.66 5.15
C VAL A 19 -0.49 -1.33 5.62
N ARG A 20 -0.37 -1.02 6.90
CA ARG A 20 -0.84 0.25 7.46
C ARG A 20 -0.10 1.43 6.85
N THR A 21 1.22 1.32 6.70
CA THR A 21 2.04 2.36 6.05
C THR A 21 1.59 2.60 4.62
N ASN A 22 1.32 1.52 3.87
CA ASN A 22 0.78 1.61 2.51
C ASN A 22 -0.57 2.30 2.47
N GLN A 23 -1.44 2.00 3.43
CA GLN A 23 -2.75 2.63 3.54
C GLN A 23 -2.62 4.14 3.76
N TYR A 24 -1.69 4.57 4.61
CA TYR A 24 -1.43 6.00 4.81
C TYR A 24 -0.94 6.68 3.54
N LEU A 25 -0.10 6.03 2.77
CA LEU A 25 0.35 6.57 1.47
C LEU A 25 -0.81 6.72 0.49
N LEU A 26 -1.69 5.73 0.42
CA LEU A 26 -2.88 5.79 -0.43
C LEU A 26 -3.84 6.89 0.02
N ASP A 27 -4.05 7.03 1.32
CA ASP A 27 -4.89 8.09 1.88
C ASP A 27 -4.30 9.47 1.57
N TYR A 28 -2.99 9.62 1.67
CA TYR A 28 -2.28 10.85 1.29
C TYR A 28 -2.52 11.19 -0.17
N LEU A 29 -2.36 10.21 -1.07
CA LEU A 29 -2.59 10.41 -2.50
C LEU A 29 -4.04 10.79 -2.79
N ARG A 30 -4.98 10.15 -2.10
CA ARG A 30 -6.41 10.47 -2.23
C ARG A 30 -6.72 11.88 -1.79
N GLU A 31 -6.22 12.29 -0.63
CA GLU A 31 -6.38 13.66 -0.12
C GLU A 31 -5.78 14.68 -1.08
N TRP A 32 -4.59 14.38 -1.60
CA TRP A 32 -3.96 15.24 -2.60
C TRP A 32 -4.84 15.38 -3.83
N ALA A 33 -5.35 14.27 -4.36
CA ALA A 33 -6.20 14.28 -5.54
C ALA A 33 -7.49 15.06 -5.30
N GLU A 34 -8.12 14.89 -4.13
CA GLU A 34 -9.32 15.63 -3.75
C GLU A 34 -9.06 17.12 -3.60
N THR A 35 -7.95 17.50 -2.96
CA THR A 35 -7.58 18.88 -2.72
C THR A 35 -7.17 19.58 -4.01
N LYS A 36 -6.52 18.88 -4.93
CA LYS A 36 -5.98 19.43 -6.16
C LYS A 36 -6.87 19.18 -7.38
N CYS A 37 -8.05 18.62 -7.20
CA CYS A 37 -8.97 18.38 -8.32
C CYS A 37 -9.30 19.66 -9.09
N ASP A 38 -9.31 20.80 -8.43
CA ASP A 38 -9.56 22.09 -9.06
C ASP A 38 -8.45 22.48 -10.05
N LEU A 39 -7.23 21.97 -9.87
CA LEU A 39 -6.13 22.20 -10.80
C LEU A 39 -6.38 21.57 -12.18
N PHE A 40 -7.28 20.58 -12.23
CA PHE A 40 -7.66 19.92 -13.49
C PHE A 40 -8.78 20.66 -14.23
N ARG A 41 -9.35 21.69 -13.60
CA ARG A 41 -10.41 22.49 -14.21
C ARG A 41 -9.81 23.65 -14.98
N ASP A 42 -9.95 23.60 -16.29
CA ASP A 42 -9.58 24.71 -17.19
C ASP A 42 -10.76 25.64 -17.47
N ASP A 43 -11.93 25.32 -16.93
CA ASP A 43 -13.19 26.01 -17.19
C ASP A 43 -13.56 27.08 -16.17
N ASP A 44 -12.71 27.34 -15.18
CA ASP A 44 -12.93 28.38 -14.19
C ASP A 44 -12.79 29.76 -14.86
N PRO A 45 -13.89 30.57 -14.94
CA PRO A 45 -13.86 31.86 -15.60
C PRO A 45 -12.99 32.90 -14.87
N HIS A 46 -12.65 32.65 -13.61
CA HIS A 46 -11.80 33.55 -12.81
C HIS A 46 -10.34 33.23 -12.91
N MET A 47 -9.98 32.14 -13.57
CA MET A 47 -8.60 31.70 -13.71
C MET A 47 -7.98 32.38 -14.94
N THR A 48 -6.81 33.01 -14.75
CA THR A 48 -6.07 33.60 -15.85
C THR A 48 -5.36 32.52 -16.68
N ASP A 49 -4.99 32.85 -17.92
CA ASP A 49 -4.24 31.93 -18.78
C ASP A 49 -2.90 31.54 -18.14
N GLY A 50 -2.24 32.49 -17.47
CA GLY A 50 -1.00 32.23 -16.76
C GLY A 50 -1.18 31.22 -15.62
N GLU A 51 -2.27 31.34 -14.86
CA GLU A 51 -2.60 30.40 -13.78
C GLU A 51 -2.88 29.00 -14.35
N LYS A 52 -3.60 28.90 -15.46
CA LYS A 52 -3.86 27.64 -16.14
C LYS A 52 -2.57 26.95 -16.58
N ILE A 53 -1.64 27.70 -17.15
CA ILE A 53 -0.34 27.20 -17.57
C ILE A 53 0.46 26.69 -16.36
N GLN A 54 0.50 27.46 -15.27
CA GLN A 54 1.18 27.06 -14.04
C GLN A 54 0.59 25.78 -13.45
N ASN A 55 -0.73 25.66 -13.43
CA ASN A 55 -1.41 24.47 -12.94
C ASN A 55 -1.05 23.24 -13.78
N ARG A 56 -1.02 23.38 -15.09
CA ARG A 56 -0.63 22.29 -16.00
C ARG A 56 0.83 21.88 -15.80
N LEU A 57 1.73 22.82 -15.61
CA LEU A 57 3.14 22.53 -15.34
C LEU A 57 3.30 21.81 -14.00
N PHE A 58 2.60 22.27 -12.97
CA PHE A 58 2.60 21.60 -11.65
C PHE A 58 2.11 20.16 -11.76
N LEU A 59 1.01 19.93 -12.44
CA LEU A 59 0.46 18.59 -12.66
C LEU A 59 1.45 17.71 -13.42
N LYS A 60 2.04 18.25 -14.48
CA LYS A 60 3.02 17.53 -15.30
C LYS A 60 4.23 17.12 -14.47
N ASP A 61 4.78 18.04 -13.67
CA ASP A 61 5.98 17.79 -12.88
C ASP A 61 5.74 16.78 -11.74
N ASN A 62 4.53 16.76 -11.20
CA ASN A 62 4.21 15.91 -10.04
C ASN A 62 3.49 14.61 -10.42
N PHE A 63 2.89 14.54 -11.59
CA PHE A 63 2.09 13.40 -12.03
C PHE A 63 2.91 12.11 -12.07
N ALA A 64 4.10 12.16 -12.66
CA ALA A 64 4.99 10.99 -12.72
C ALA A 64 5.34 10.47 -11.33
N ARG A 65 5.60 11.39 -10.39
CA ARG A 65 5.91 11.05 -9.00
C ARG A 65 4.75 10.31 -8.33
N TYR A 66 3.51 10.78 -8.53
CA TYR A 66 2.34 10.14 -7.95
C TYR A 66 2.05 8.77 -8.59
N ILE A 67 2.27 8.65 -9.89
CA ILE A 67 2.17 7.37 -10.60
C ILE A 67 3.20 6.39 -10.05
N ASP A 68 4.42 6.82 -9.80
CA ASP A 68 5.48 5.97 -9.23
C ASP A 68 5.08 5.48 -7.82
N ILE A 69 4.53 6.36 -6.98
CA ILE A 69 4.07 5.99 -5.64
C ILE A 69 2.94 4.98 -5.73
N LEU A 70 1.96 5.19 -6.61
CA LEU A 70 0.86 4.25 -6.82
C LEU A 70 1.38 2.89 -7.30
N GLY A 71 2.30 2.90 -8.26
CA GLY A 71 2.91 1.68 -8.80
C GLY A 71 3.66 0.91 -7.72
N GLN A 72 4.47 1.59 -6.93
CA GLN A 72 5.22 0.96 -5.84
C GLN A 72 4.28 0.41 -4.77
N THR A 73 3.26 1.17 -4.40
CA THR A 73 2.26 0.74 -3.42
C THR A 73 1.52 -0.52 -3.90
N SER A 74 1.16 -0.58 -5.17
CA SER A 74 0.51 -1.75 -5.76
C SER A 74 1.41 -2.98 -5.76
N LEU A 75 2.69 -2.82 -6.09
CA LEU A 75 3.67 -3.91 -6.03
C LEU A 75 3.86 -4.41 -4.60
N ASP A 76 3.92 -3.50 -3.64
CA ASP A 76 4.06 -3.84 -2.23
C ASP A 76 2.84 -4.63 -1.73
N MET A 77 1.64 -4.27 -2.17
CA MET A 77 0.42 -5.01 -1.81
C MET A 77 0.44 -6.44 -2.33
N ILE A 78 0.95 -6.66 -3.54
CA ILE A 78 1.11 -8.00 -4.11
C ILE A 78 2.08 -8.83 -3.25
N LYS A 79 3.20 -8.23 -2.83
CA LYS A 79 4.17 -8.87 -1.94
C LYS A 79 3.56 -9.19 -0.58
N PHE A 80 2.77 -8.28 -0.03
CA PHE A 80 2.11 -8.49 1.27
C PHE A 80 1.14 -9.64 1.21
N GLU A 81 0.39 -9.77 0.13
CA GLU A 81 -0.51 -10.89 -0.08
C GLU A 81 0.26 -12.21 -0.13
N ALA A 82 1.34 -12.26 -0.90
CA ALA A 82 2.19 -13.45 -0.99
C ALA A 82 2.80 -13.82 0.38
N ASP A 83 3.28 -12.82 1.12
CA ASP A 83 3.84 -13.03 2.46
C ASP A 83 2.78 -13.53 3.43
N LEU A 84 1.57 -12.99 3.36
CA LEU A 84 0.46 -13.43 4.20
C LEU A 84 0.10 -14.89 3.93
N MET A 85 0.04 -15.29 2.67
CA MET A 85 -0.24 -16.66 2.27
C MET A 85 0.86 -17.62 2.75
N ASP A 86 2.13 -17.21 2.66
CA ASP A 86 3.26 -17.98 3.14
C ASP A 86 3.20 -18.16 4.66
N ILE A 87 2.93 -17.09 5.40
CA ILE A 87 2.78 -17.13 6.86
C ILE A 87 1.63 -18.07 7.25
N ARG A 88 0.50 -17.94 6.58
CA ARG A 88 -0.66 -18.80 6.80
C ARG A 88 -0.31 -20.27 6.60
N GLN A 89 0.40 -20.58 5.51
CA GLN A 89 0.82 -21.95 5.20
C GLN A 89 1.78 -22.48 6.27
N ASN A 90 2.73 -21.67 6.71
CA ASN A 90 3.67 -22.06 7.75
C ASN A 90 2.96 -22.36 9.08
N ILE A 91 1.98 -21.55 9.46
CA ILE A 91 1.18 -21.79 10.66
C ILE A 91 0.37 -23.08 10.52
N ALA A 92 -0.27 -23.28 9.37
CA ALA A 92 -1.05 -24.49 9.10
C ALA A 92 -0.17 -25.74 9.17
N ASP A 93 1.01 -25.69 8.56
CA ASP A 93 1.97 -26.81 8.58
C ASP A 93 2.40 -27.14 10.01
N GLN A 94 2.67 -26.13 10.83
CA GLN A 94 2.99 -26.32 12.24
C GLN A 94 1.85 -26.99 13.01
N CYS A 95 0.64 -26.50 12.82
CA CYS A 95 -0.54 -27.06 13.50
C CYS A 95 -0.82 -28.50 13.08
N PHE A 96 -0.72 -28.81 11.79
CA PHE A 96 -0.89 -30.17 11.28
C PHE A 96 0.21 -31.13 11.76
N HIS A 97 1.43 -30.63 11.78
CA HIS A 97 2.57 -31.42 12.23
C HIS A 97 2.44 -31.78 13.72
N GLU A 98 2.05 -30.81 14.54
CA GLU A 98 1.78 -31.04 15.96
C GLU A 98 0.64 -32.04 16.18
N GLY A 99 -0.46 -31.90 15.41
CA GLY A 99 -1.58 -32.83 15.47
C GLY A 99 -1.20 -34.25 15.06
N GLY A 100 -0.31 -34.39 14.06
CA GLY A 100 0.22 -35.68 13.63
C GLY A 100 1.07 -36.35 14.70
N ASP A 101 1.91 -35.59 15.38
CA ASP A 101 2.78 -36.06 16.44
C ASP A 101 1.96 -36.58 17.67
N ASP A 102 0.87 -35.91 17.98
CA ASP A 102 -0.01 -36.27 19.10
C ASP A 102 -0.70 -37.61 18.89
N HIS A 103 -0.81 -38.11 17.68
CA HIS A 103 -1.46 -39.37 17.34
C HIS A 103 -0.49 -40.57 17.33
N GLU A 104 0.76 -40.31 17.45
CA GLU A 104 1.79 -41.37 17.52
C GLU A 104 2.08 -41.77 18.95
#